data_2d72c80af8df8ba284c1254b81712900
#
_entry.id   2d72c80af8df8ba284c1254b81712900
#
_cell.length_a   1.000
_cell.length_b   1.000
_cell.length_c   1.000
_cell.angle_alpha   90.00
_cell.angle_beta   90.00
_cell.angle_gamma   90.00
#
_symmetry.space_group_name_H-M   'P 1'
#
loop_
_entity.id
_entity.type
_entity.pdbx_description
1 polymer ?
#
loop_
_entity_poly.entity_id
_entity_poly.type
_entity_poly.pdbx_seq_one_letter_code
_entity_poly.pdbx_strand_id
1 'polypeptide(L)'
;MVKTAPVTATSTTTFVDAKHRRRWLICLVALIVVAISLVVANITFDNPMPLGTDGFWKIAQSRVSSIVVMAVVAAAHAFATVAFHTVTFNRIVTPSILGFEALYGLINTAAVFILGAAGATVTRGIASYFFQVIVMVAFATLLYSWLLSSKFTNVHTMLLVGVVMGAGLASLTTFMQRMLDPNEFDILTARLMGNISNANTQYLPYAIPIVAAVVCWLIFHSRRLDALSLGSAVSTSLGLDHRRETIKVLVAVSILMAMTTSLVGPMTFLGFLVATMAYSIADTYSHRAIFPIAFLLGFVLLTGAYFVLRHIFYAQGAVTVIVELIGGLVFLIVIMRKGRL
;
A
#
# COMPACT_ATOMS: atom_id res chain seq x y z
N MET A 1 47.41 -29.43 12.33
CA MET A 1 46.60 -28.79 13.38
C MET A 1 46.03 -27.47 12.81
N VAL A 2 44.80 -27.53 12.32
CA VAL A 2 44.08 -26.33 11.85
C VAL A 2 43.49 -25.68 13.10
N LYS A 3 43.98 -24.49 13.46
CA LYS A 3 43.37 -23.64 14.51
C LYS A 3 41.97 -23.20 14.05
N THR A 4 40.95 -23.86 14.54
CA THR A 4 39.56 -23.34 14.44
C THR A 4 39.50 -22.09 15.29
N ALA A 5 39.37 -20.93 14.64
CA ALA A 5 39.04 -19.67 15.32
C ALA A 5 37.70 -19.88 16.09
N PRO A 6 37.59 -19.36 17.33
CA PRO A 6 36.36 -19.44 18.08
C PRO A 6 35.25 -18.74 17.29
N VAL A 7 34.20 -19.48 16.98
CA VAL A 7 32.96 -18.91 16.47
C VAL A 7 32.43 -18.01 17.60
N THR A 8 32.76 -16.74 17.53
CA THR A 8 32.14 -15.72 18.40
C THR A 8 30.64 -15.83 18.18
N ALA A 9 29.91 -16.11 19.24
CA ALA A 9 28.47 -16.16 19.24
C ALA A 9 27.94 -14.86 18.61
N THR A 10 27.53 -14.94 17.35
CA THR A 10 26.94 -13.81 16.63
C THR A 10 25.69 -13.42 17.38
N SER A 11 25.71 -12.20 17.89
CA SER A 11 24.60 -11.60 18.62
C SER A 11 23.31 -11.79 17.82
N THR A 12 22.26 -12.30 18.44
CA THR A 12 20.90 -12.45 17.89
C THR A 12 20.21 -11.10 17.66
N THR A 13 20.97 -10.06 17.33
CA THR A 13 20.50 -8.70 17.16
C THR A 13 20.08 -8.47 15.71
N THR A 14 18.97 -7.77 15.52
CA THR A 14 18.42 -7.34 14.22
C THR A 14 19.43 -6.54 13.36
N PHE A 15 20.45 -5.98 13.98
CA PHE A 15 21.47 -5.13 13.36
C PHE A 15 22.85 -5.77 13.45
N VAL A 16 23.63 -5.67 12.38
CA VAL A 16 24.98 -6.24 12.29
C VAL A 16 25.90 -5.59 13.33
N ASP A 17 25.84 -4.26 13.48
CA ASP A 17 26.71 -3.47 14.35
C ASP A 17 25.94 -2.38 15.12
N ALA A 18 26.51 -1.91 16.24
CA ALA A 18 26.00 -0.76 16.99
C ALA A 18 25.94 0.51 16.12
N LYS A 19 26.86 0.69 15.17
CA LYS A 19 26.88 1.80 14.20
C LYS A 19 25.70 1.72 13.25
N HIS A 20 25.35 0.53 12.76
CA HIS A 20 24.18 0.29 11.93
C HIS A 20 22.88 0.61 12.69
N ARG A 21 22.74 0.13 13.93
CA ARG A 21 21.61 0.45 14.80
C ARG A 21 21.46 1.96 15.03
N ARG A 22 22.57 2.67 15.30
CA ARG A 22 22.57 4.13 15.47
C ARG A 22 22.10 4.85 14.20
N ARG A 23 22.58 4.43 13.04
CA ARG A 23 22.18 4.98 11.74
C ARG A 23 20.68 4.79 11.48
N TRP A 24 20.16 3.59 11.74
CA TRP A 24 18.73 3.29 11.64
C TRP A 24 17.90 4.16 12.59
N LEU A 25 18.31 4.32 13.85
CA LEU A 25 17.66 5.19 14.82
C LEU A 25 17.64 6.66 14.36
N ILE A 26 18.75 7.16 13.84
CA ILE A 26 18.84 8.54 13.32
C ILE A 26 17.84 8.72 12.16
N CYS A 27 17.79 7.79 11.22
CA CYS A 27 16.84 7.84 10.11
C CYS A 27 15.38 7.77 10.60
N LEU A 28 15.08 6.90 11.57
CA LEU A 28 13.74 6.79 12.17
C LEU A 28 13.31 8.11 12.82
N VAL A 29 14.18 8.69 13.66
CA VAL A 29 13.91 9.96 14.35
C VAL A 29 13.77 11.10 13.34
N ALA A 30 14.61 11.16 12.32
CA ALA A 30 14.50 12.16 11.27
C ALA A 30 13.17 12.07 10.53
N LEU A 31 12.72 10.85 10.16
CA LEU A 31 11.42 10.63 9.53
C LEU A 31 10.26 11.03 10.44
N ILE A 32 10.33 10.74 11.74
CA ILE A 32 9.31 11.16 12.72
C ILE A 32 9.24 12.69 12.80
N VAL A 33 10.39 13.36 12.87
CA VAL A 33 10.44 14.84 12.92
C VAL A 33 9.83 15.43 11.65
N VAL A 34 10.20 14.92 10.47
CA VAL A 34 9.63 15.38 9.19
C VAL A 34 8.12 15.11 9.13
N ALA A 35 7.67 13.92 9.57
CA ALA A 35 6.25 13.58 9.61
C ALA A 35 5.46 14.56 10.50
N ILE A 36 5.94 14.84 11.71
CA ILE A 36 5.31 15.80 12.63
C ILE A 36 5.30 17.21 12.01
N SER A 37 6.41 17.65 11.44
CA SER A 37 6.51 18.97 10.78
C SER A 37 5.51 19.10 9.64
N LEU A 38 5.35 18.06 8.81
CA LEU A 38 4.37 18.04 7.72
C LEU A 38 2.93 18.02 8.23
N VAL A 39 2.64 17.30 9.31
CA VAL A 39 1.31 17.31 9.96
C VAL A 39 0.98 18.71 10.45
N VAL A 40 1.89 19.34 11.19
CA VAL A 40 1.71 20.71 11.69
C VAL A 40 1.54 21.68 10.53
N ALA A 41 2.39 21.60 9.51
CA ALA A 41 2.31 22.43 8.33
C ALA A 41 0.96 22.27 7.59
N ASN A 42 0.49 21.04 7.38
CA ASN A 42 -0.80 20.79 6.74
C ASN A 42 -2.00 21.34 7.54
N ILE A 43 -1.92 21.36 8.88
CA ILE A 43 -2.99 21.87 9.74
C ILE A 43 -2.99 23.40 9.80
N THR A 44 -1.80 24.01 9.96
CA THR A 44 -1.68 25.45 10.28
C THR A 44 -1.44 26.34 9.07
N PHE A 45 -0.67 25.85 8.09
CA PHE A 45 -0.28 26.69 6.94
C PHE A 45 -1.50 27.04 6.08
N ASP A 46 -1.56 28.30 5.65
CA ASP A 46 -2.63 28.84 4.79
C ASP A 46 -4.05 28.55 5.34
N ASN A 47 -4.23 28.77 6.64
CA ASN A 47 -5.56 28.72 7.23
C ASN A 47 -6.15 30.15 7.16
N PRO A 48 -7.29 30.35 6.45
CA PRO A 48 -7.85 31.67 6.24
C PRO A 48 -8.41 32.32 7.53
N MET A 49 -8.54 31.51 8.61
CA MET A 49 -9.07 31.99 9.88
C MET A 49 -7.96 32.19 10.92
N PRO A 50 -8.02 33.26 11.74
CA PRO A 50 -7.05 33.51 12.81
C PRO A 50 -6.99 32.36 13.81
N LEU A 51 -5.79 32.09 14.33
CA LEU A 51 -5.55 31.12 15.40
C LEU A 51 -6.49 31.42 16.61
N GLY A 52 -7.13 30.37 17.11
CA GLY A 52 -7.99 30.44 18.30
C GLY A 52 -9.47 30.72 18.01
N THR A 53 -9.87 30.91 16.74
CA THR A 53 -11.29 31.06 16.34
C THR A 53 -11.95 29.71 16.07
N ASP A 54 -13.27 29.62 16.25
CA ASP A 54 -14.05 28.42 15.92
C ASP A 54 -13.92 28.00 14.45
N GLY A 55 -13.78 29.00 13.56
CA GLY A 55 -13.54 28.78 12.13
C GLY A 55 -12.22 28.08 11.87
N PHE A 56 -11.15 28.49 12.57
CA PHE A 56 -9.85 27.83 12.49
C PHE A 56 -9.93 26.33 12.84
N TRP A 57 -10.59 26.03 13.96
CA TRP A 57 -10.71 24.63 14.43
C TRP A 57 -11.57 23.76 13.52
N LYS A 58 -12.63 24.30 12.93
CA LYS A 58 -13.44 23.56 11.93
C LYS A 58 -12.62 23.18 10.69
N ILE A 59 -11.83 24.12 10.19
CA ILE A 59 -10.93 23.86 9.03
C ILE A 59 -9.83 22.87 9.44
N ALA A 60 -9.23 23.05 10.59
CA ALA A 60 -8.21 22.13 11.13
C ALA A 60 -8.76 20.69 11.26
N GLN A 61 -9.98 20.52 11.78
CA GLN A 61 -10.63 19.22 11.92
C GLN A 61 -10.83 18.52 10.57
N SER A 62 -11.25 19.25 9.53
CA SER A 62 -11.34 18.70 8.17
C SER A 62 -9.98 18.25 7.63
N ARG A 63 -8.92 19.03 7.90
CA ARG A 63 -7.54 18.69 7.50
C ARG A 63 -7.01 17.46 8.25
N VAL A 64 -7.33 17.34 9.54
CA VAL A 64 -6.99 16.15 10.35
C VAL A 64 -7.61 14.89 9.76
N SER A 65 -8.85 14.94 9.29
CA SER A 65 -9.48 13.78 8.63
C SER A 65 -8.68 13.31 7.43
N SER A 66 -8.20 14.22 6.58
CA SER A 66 -7.33 13.87 5.44
C SER A 66 -5.99 13.27 5.89
N ILE A 67 -5.40 13.79 6.98
CA ILE A 67 -4.16 13.25 7.55
C ILE A 67 -4.37 11.82 8.07
N VAL A 68 -5.51 11.56 8.72
CA VAL A 68 -5.87 10.19 9.19
C VAL A 68 -6.02 9.25 7.99
N VAL A 69 -6.69 9.67 6.92
CA VAL A 69 -6.78 8.88 5.67
C VAL A 69 -5.37 8.55 5.16
N MET A 70 -4.47 9.54 5.08
CA MET A 70 -3.10 9.34 4.63
C MET A 70 -2.33 8.36 5.52
N ALA A 71 -2.54 8.41 6.84
CA ALA A 71 -1.93 7.46 7.78
C ALA A 71 -2.43 6.02 7.55
N VAL A 72 -3.73 5.83 7.36
CA VAL A 72 -4.33 4.52 7.05
C VAL A 72 -3.81 3.95 5.74
N VAL A 73 -3.76 4.78 4.69
CA VAL A 73 -3.26 4.40 3.36
C VAL A 73 -1.77 4.07 3.42
N ALA A 74 -0.97 4.91 4.07
CA ALA A 74 0.47 4.68 4.24
C ALA A 74 0.76 3.37 4.98
N ALA A 75 0.04 3.11 6.08
CA ALA A 75 0.18 1.88 6.84
C ALA A 75 -0.17 0.67 5.97
N ALA A 76 -1.32 0.68 5.31
CA ALA A 76 -1.76 -0.45 4.51
C ALA A 76 -0.81 -0.73 3.34
N HIS A 77 -0.44 0.27 2.55
CA HIS A 77 0.47 0.07 1.41
C HIS A 77 1.88 -0.36 1.83
N ALA A 78 2.43 0.23 2.90
CA ALA A 78 3.75 -0.12 3.40
C ALA A 78 3.79 -1.58 3.88
N PHE A 79 2.87 -1.97 4.75
CA PHE A 79 2.83 -3.32 5.31
C PHE A 79 2.45 -4.36 4.26
N ALA A 80 1.44 -4.08 3.43
CA ALA A 80 1.02 -4.96 2.35
C ALA A 80 2.17 -5.23 1.37
N THR A 81 2.87 -4.19 0.91
CA THR A 81 3.91 -4.36 -0.10
C THR A 81 5.15 -5.05 0.45
N VAL A 82 5.60 -4.70 1.66
CA VAL A 82 6.74 -5.39 2.29
C VAL A 82 6.43 -6.86 2.55
N ALA A 83 5.24 -7.18 3.08
CA ALA A 83 4.82 -8.56 3.31
C ALA A 83 4.67 -9.35 1.99
N PHE A 84 4.13 -8.71 0.96
CA PHE A 84 3.99 -9.29 -0.38
C PHE A 84 5.35 -9.61 -1.02
N HIS A 85 6.31 -8.67 -0.98
CA HIS A 85 7.67 -8.89 -1.48
C HIS A 85 8.35 -10.08 -0.80
N THR A 86 8.06 -10.28 0.48
CA THR A 86 8.62 -11.40 1.26
C THR A 86 8.13 -12.75 0.75
N VAL A 87 6.83 -12.90 0.54
CA VAL A 87 6.24 -14.18 0.12
C VAL A 87 6.35 -14.44 -1.38
N THR A 88 6.57 -13.39 -2.18
CA THR A 88 6.74 -13.51 -3.62
C THR A 88 8.21 -13.58 -4.07
N PHE A 89 9.15 -13.34 -3.17
CA PHE A 89 10.58 -13.23 -3.48
C PHE A 89 10.88 -12.23 -4.62
N ASN A 90 10.00 -11.26 -4.81
CA ASN A 90 10.10 -10.29 -5.87
C ASN A 90 9.86 -8.88 -5.32
N ARG A 91 10.90 -8.06 -5.33
CA ARG A 91 10.86 -6.68 -4.82
C ARG A 91 10.43 -5.64 -5.87
N ILE A 92 10.13 -6.08 -7.09
CA ILE A 92 9.71 -5.19 -8.18
C ILE A 92 8.20 -5.14 -8.30
N VAL A 93 7.53 -6.29 -8.11
CA VAL A 93 6.09 -6.41 -8.29
C VAL A 93 5.37 -6.00 -7.02
N THR A 94 4.39 -5.11 -7.14
CA THR A 94 3.51 -4.70 -6.04
C THR A 94 2.18 -5.46 -6.06
N PRO A 95 1.48 -5.56 -4.93
CA PRO A 95 0.14 -6.13 -4.91
C PRO A 95 -0.83 -5.45 -5.87
N SER A 96 -0.72 -4.13 -6.05
CA SER A 96 -1.57 -3.32 -6.94
C SER A 96 -1.63 -3.86 -8.36
N ILE A 97 -0.49 -4.29 -8.91
CA ILE A 97 -0.36 -4.79 -10.29
C ILE A 97 -1.08 -6.14 -10.49
N LEU A 98 -1.36 -6.89 -9.42
CA LEU A 98 -2.00 -8.20 -9.49
C LEU A 98 -3.52 -8.15 -9.72
N GLY A 99 -4.04 -6.99 -10.13
CA GLY A 99 -5.43 -6.85 -10.55
C GLY A 99 -6.36 -6.23 -9.50
N PHE A 100 -5.89 -5.85 -8.30
CA PHE A 100 -6.75 -5.18 -7.31
C PHE A 100 -7.35 -3.89 -7.84
N GLU A 101 -6.52 -3.05 -8.45
CA GLU A 101 -6.95 -1.76 -9.00
C GLU A 101 -7.82 -1.94 -10.24
N ALA A 102 -7.49 -2.92 -11.09
CA ALA A 102 -8.28 -3.25 -12.26
C ALA A 102 -9.67 -3.78 -11.87
N LEU A 103 -9.75 -4.61 -10.83
CA LEU A 103 -11.04 -5.12 -10.33
C LEU A 103 -11.88 -4.00 -9.69
N TYR A 104 -11.26 -3.10 -8.93
CA TYR A 104 -11.94 -1.91 -8.43
C TYR A 104 -12.50 -1.05 -9.56
N GLY A 105 -11.69 -0.80 -10.58
CA GLY A 105 -12.09 -0.09 -11.80
C GLY A 105 -13.28 -0.77 -12.48
N LEU A 106 -13.21 -2.09 -12.65
CA LEU A 106 -14.27 -2.88 -13.27
C LEU A 106 -15.59 -2.81 -12.47
N ILE A 107 -15.55 -2.98 -11.14
CA ILE A 107 -16.76 -2.93 -10.29
C ILE A 107 -17.45 -1.57 -10.43
N ASN A 108 -16.69 -0.46 -10.35
CA ASN A 108 -17.25 0.87 -10.46
C ASN A 108 -17.76 1.16 -11.88
N THR A 109 -17.00 0.76 -12.91
CA THR A 109 -17.40 0.93 -14.31
C THR A 109 -18.64 0.11 -14.64
N ALA A 110 -18.71 -1.15 -14.20
CA ALA A 110 -19.87 -2.01 -14.42
C ALA A 110 -21.14 -1.44 -13.77
N ALA A 111 -21.01 -0.88 -12.57
CA ALA A 111 -22.14 -0.23 -11.90
C ALA A 111 -22.68 0.96 -12.70
N VAL A 112 -21.81 1.81 -13.23
CA VAL A 112 -22.21 2.96 -14.06
C VAL A 112 -22.73 2.47 -15.42
N PHE A 113 -22.08 1.48 -16.03
CA PHE A 113 -22.49 0.93 -17.32
C PHE A 113 -23.90 0.29 -17.29
N ILE A 114 -24.25 -0.40 -16.19
CA ILE A 114 -25.56 -1.07 -16.07
C ILE A 114 -26.65 -0.13 -15.58
N LEU A 115 -26.33 0.80 -14.66
CA LEU A 115 -27.29 1.63 -13.95
C LEU A 115 -27.23 3.11 -14.37
N GLY A 116 -26.40 3.46 -15.33
CA GLY A 116 -26.17 4.85 -15.75
C GLY A 116 -25.61 5.71 -14.62
N ALA A 117 -25.93 7.00 -14.60
CA ALA A 117 -25.50 7.92 -13.57
C ALA A 117 -25.91 7.50 -12.13
N ALA A 118 -26.99 6.72 -11.98
CA ALA A 118 -27.41 6.15 -10.69
C ALA A 118 -26.37 5.14 -10.17
N GLY A 119 -25.64 4.46 -11.04
CA GLY A 119 -24.56 3.55 -10.65
C GLY A 119 -23.46 4.22 -9.84
N ALA A 120 -23.14 5.48 -10.14
CA ALA A 120 -22.18 6.26 -9.37
C ALA A 120 -22.68 6.57 -7.95
N THR A 121 -23.97 6.67 -7.71
CA THR A 121 -24.55 6.87 -6.38
C THR A 121 -24.68 5.56 -5.61
N VAL A 122 -25.10 4.49 -6.27
CA VAL A 122 -25.22 3.14 -5.68
C VAL A 122 -23.88 2.63 -5.17
N THR A 123 -22.79 2.95 -5.88
CA THR A 123 -21.44 2.58 -5.43
C THR A 123 -20.88 3.48 -4.33
N ARG A 124 -21.65 4.46 -3.82
CA ARG A 124 -21.34 5.24 -2.62
C ARG A 124 -22.09 4.66 -1.42
N GLY A 125 -21.48 4.73 -0.26
CA GLY A 125 -22.10 4.27 1.00
C GLY A 125 -21.37 3.06 1.61
N ILE A 126 -21.65 2.83 2.87
CA ILE A 126 -20.94 1.82 3.69
C ILE A 126 -21.16 0.41 3.14
N ALA A 127 -22.39 0.07 2.73
CA ALA A 127 -22.71 -1.25 2.17
C ALA A 127 -21.92 -1.53 0.89
N SER A 128 -21.84 -0.55 0.00
CA SER A 128 -21.09 -0.67 -1.25
C SER A 128 -19.58 -0.73 -1.02
N TYR A 129 -19.06 0.02 -0.06
CA TYR A 129 -17.67 -0.05 0.37
C TYR A 129 -17.29 -1.48 0.78
N PHE A 130 -18.08 -2.09 1.68
CA PHE A 130 -17.83 -3.46 2.11
C PHE A 130 -18.05 -4.49 0.98
N PHE A 131 -19.04 -4.29 0.12
CA PHE A 131 -19.25 -5.14 -1.04
C PHE A 131 -17.99 -5.16 -1.94
N GLN A 132 -17.44 -3.98 -2.27
CA GLN A 132 -16.22 -3.87 -3.06
C GLN A 132 -15.05 -4.58 -2.38
N VAL A 133 -14.85 -4.33 -1.07
CA VAL A 133 -13.78 -4.97 -0.29
C VAL A 133 -13.93 -6.48 -0.29
N ILE A 134 -15.12 -7.00 -0.03
CA ILE A 134 -15.39 -8.45 0.01
C ILE A 134 -15.12 -9.08 -1.35
N VAL A 135 -15.63 -8.49 -2.45
CA VAL A 135 -15.39 -9.00 -3.81
C VAL A 135 -13.90 -9.01 -4.14
N MET A 136 -13.18 -7.94 -3.83
CA MET A 136 -11.73 -7.85 -4.10
C MET A 136 -10.93 -8.87 -3.28
N VAL A 137 -11.23 -9.02 -1.99
CA VAL A 137 -10.57 -10.01 -1.11
C VAL A 137 -10.91 -11.43 -1.52
N ALA A 138 -12.18 -11.72 -1.84
CA ALA A 138 -12.61 -13.03 -2.30
C ALA A 138 -11.92 -13.41 -3.61
N PHE A 139 -11.91 -12.51 -4.60
CA PHE A 139 -11.24 -12.73 -5.88
C PHE A 139 -9.74 -13.04 -5.67
N ALA A 140 -9.03 -12.22 -4.92
CA ALA A 140 -7.62 -12.41 -4.67
C ALA A 140 -7.35 -13.72 -3.89
N THR A 141 -8.15 -14.00 -2.85
CA THR A 141 -7.98 -15.22 -2.04
C THR A 141 -8.23 -16.47 -2.87
N LEU A 142 -9.28 -16.47 -3.70
CA LEU A 142 -9.57 -17.60 -4.60
C LEU A 142 -8.45 -17.78 -5.62
N LEU A 143 -7.99 -16.69 -6.25
CA LEU A 143 -6.90 -16.73 -7.22
C LEU A 143 -5.61 -17.30 -6.59
N TYR A 144 -5.18 -16.78 -5.46
CA TYR A 144 -3.96 -17.23 -4.80
C TYR A 144 -4.07 -18.65 -4.26
N SER A 145 -5.20 -19.01 -3.65
CA SER A 145 -5.42 -20.36 -3.15
C SER A 145 -5.43 -21.37 -4.27
N TRP A 146 -6.07 -21.06 -5.40
CA TRP A 146 -6.10 -21.90 -6.58
C TRP A 146 -4.71 -22.09 -7.19
N LEU A 147 -3.98 -21.00 -7.43
CA LEU A 147 -2.63 -21.06 -8.01
C LEU A 147 -1.62 -21.78 -7.13
N LEU A 148 -1.67 -21.56 -5.82
CA LEU A 148 -0.79 -22.26 -4.88
C LEU A 148 -1.25 -23.70 -4.59
N SER A 149 -2.48 -24.09 -4.96
CA SER A 149 -2.98 -25.47 -4.78
C SER A 149 -2.70 -26.37 -5.97
N SER A 150 -2.49 -25.81 -7.15
CA SER A 150 -2.27 -26.57 -8.38
C SER A 150 -0.86 -27.13 -8.45
N LYS A 151 -0.60 -28.02 -9.42
CA LYS A 151 0.74 -28.54 -9.75
C LYS A 151 1.73 -27.43 -10.17
N PHE A 152 1.25 -26.20 -10.36
CA PHE A 152 2.01 -25.01 -10.70
C PHE A 152 2.45 -24.23 -9.44
N THR A 153 3.08 -24.88 -8.50
CA THR A 153 3.50 -24.34 -7.19
C THR A 153 4.59 -23.25 -7.30
N ASN A 154 4.67 -22.52 -8.40
CA ASN A 154 5.68 -21.49 -8.60
C ASN A 154 5.07 -20.09 -8.41
N VAL A 155 5.61 -19.35 -7.43
CA VAL A 155 5.20 -17.98 -7.14
C VAL A 155 5.33 -17.06 -8.36
N HIS A 156 6.33 -17.32 -9.23
CA HIS A 156 6.48 -16.55 -10.49
C HIS A 156 5.28 -16.75 -11.44
N THR A 157 4.76 -17.97 -11.54
CA THR A 157 3.54 -18.25 -12.32
C THR A 157 2.34 -17.54 -11.73
N MET A 158 2.23 -17.49 -10.40
CA MET A 158 1.17 -16.74 -9.71
C MET A 158 1.23 -15.24 -10.06
N LEU A 159 2.42 -14.64 -10.05
CA LEU A 159 2.59 -13.25 -10.43
C LEU A 159 2.20 -13.00 -11.89
N LEU A 160 2.65 -13.86 -12.81
CA LEU A 160 2.33 -13.75 -14.23
C LEU A 160 0.82 -13.85 -14.48
N VAL A 161 0.14 -14.83 -13.91
CA VAL A 161 -1.31 -14.99 -14.03
C VAL A 161 -2.04 -13.78 -13.44
N GLY A 162 -1.60 -13.26 -12.28
CA GLY A 162 -2.17 -12.07 -11.66
C GLY A 162 -2.08 -10.83 -12.58
N VAL A 163 -0.91 -10.61 -13.20
CA VAL A 163 -0.69 -9.50 -14.16
C VAL A 163 -1.59 -9.67 -15.40
N VAL A 164 -1.66 -10.87 -15.97
CA VAL A 164 -2.50 -11.15 -17.15
C VAL A 164 -3.99 -10.96 -16.82
N MET A 165 -4.44 -11.46 -15.66
CA MET A 165 -5.82 -11.24 -15.19
C MET A 165 -6.11 -9.76 -14.96
N GLY A 166 -5.19 -9.02 -14.34
CA GLY A 166 -5.30 -7.57 -14.17
C GLY A 166 -5.43 -6.84 -15.49
N ALA A 167 -4.60 -7.18 -16.49
CA ALA A 167 -4.68 -6.61 -17.84
C ALA A 167 -6.02 -6.95 -18.54
N GLY A 168 -6.51 -8.18 -18.39
CA GLY A 168 -7.81 -8.58 -18.92
C GLY A 168 -8.98 -7.79 -18.29
N LEU A 169 -8.99 -7.63 -16.95
CA LEU A 169 -9.98 -6.82 -16.25
C LEU A 169 -9.92 -5.34 -16.67
N ALA A 170 -8.71 -4.78 -16.83
CA ALA A 170 -8.51 -3.41 -17.30
C ALA A 170 -9.01 -3.23 -18.74
N SER A 171 -8.78 -4.21 -19.61
CA SER A 171 -9.29 -4.19 -21.00
C SER A 171 -10.81 -4.21 -21.05
N LEU A 172 -11.44 -5.05 -20.23
CA LEU A 172 -12.91 -5.09 -20.10
C LEU A 172 -13.44 -3.76 -19.56
N THR A 173 -12.81 -3.21 -18.55
CA THR A 173 -13.13 -1.87 -17.99
C THR A 173 -13.09 -0.80 -19.09
N THR A 174 -12.00 -0.76 -19.86
CA THR A 174 -11.82 0.21 -20.95
C THR A 174 -12.86 0.04 -22.05
N PHE A 175 -13.21 -1.21 -22.40
CA PHE A 175 -14.28 -1.49 -23.36
C PHE A 175 -15.61 -0.91 -22.87
N MET A 176 -16.02 -1.18 -21.63
CA MET A 176 -17.25 -0.65 -21.05
C MET A 176 -17.24 0.88 -20.99
N GLN A 177 -16.12 1.49 -20.61
CA GLN A 177 -15.96 2.95 -20.54
C GLN A 177 -16.17 3.64 -21.89
N ARG A 178 -15.76 3.01 -23.00
CA ARG A 178 -15.97 3.54 -24.35
C ARG A 178 -17.43 3.56 -24.80
N MET A 179 -18.28 2.82 -24.12
CA MET A 179 -19.71 2.75 -24.42
C MET A 179 -20.56 3.67 -23.52
N LEU A 180 -19.95 4.34 -22.53
CA LEU A 180 -20.62 5.29 -21.65
C LEU A 180 -20.90 6.61 -22.36
N ASP A 181 -21.96 7.29 -21.95
CA ASP A 181 -22.17 8.69 -22.30
C ASP A 181 -21.07 9.57 -21.71
N PRO A 182 -20.71 10.71 -22.37
CA PRO A 182 -19.64 11.59 -21.89
C PRO A 182 -19.79 12.03 -20.44
N ASN A 183 -21.01 12.38 -20.01
CA ASN A 183 -21.29 12.78 -18.64
C ASN A 183 -21.06 11.64 -17.62
N GLU A 184 -21.45 10.41 -17.98
CA GLU A 184 -21.25 9.23 -17.15
C GLU A 184 -19.76 8.86 -17.06
N PHE A 185 -19.03 9.00 -18.16
CA PHE A 185 -17.59 8.80 -18.21
C PHE A 185 -16.84 9.80 -17.33
N ASP A 186 -17.22 11.09 -17.36
CA ASP A 186 -16.61 12.11 -16.53
C ASP A 186 -16.82 11.86 -15.03
N ILE A 187 -18.06 11.49 -14.64
CA ILE A 187 -18.38 11.14 -13.25
C ILE A 187 -17.57 9.92 -12.79
N LEU A 188 -17.46 8.90 -13.65
CA LEU A 188 -16.69 7.70 -13.36
C LEU A 188 -15.20 7.99 -13.24
N THR A 189 -14.64 8.74 -14.18
CA THR A 189 -13.21 9.09 -14.22
C THR A 189 -12.80 9.90 -12.99
N ALA A 190 -13.61 10.90 -12.61
CA ALA A 190 -13.39 11.66 -11.39
C ALA A 190 -13.37 10.79 -10.13
N ARG A 191 -14.09 9.67 -10.14
CA ARG A 191 -14.13 8.70 -9.04
C ARG A 191 -12.95 7.74 -9.03
N LEU A 192 -12.54 7.26 -10.21
CA LEU A 192 -11.41 6.35 -10.35
C LEU A 192 -10.07 7.02 -10.09
N MET A 193 -10.00 8.34 -10.21
CA MET A 193 -8.82 9.10 -9.78
C MET A 193 -8.71 9.07 -8.25
N GLY A 194 -7.65 8.47 -7.74
CA GLY A 194 -7.39 8.39 -6.31
C GLY A 194 -7.32 9.76 -5.67
N ASN A 195 -8.28 10.08 -4.81
CA ASN A 195 -8.40 11.40 -4.20
C ASN A 195 -8.51 11.31 -2.67
N ILE A 196 -7.44 11.68 -1.99
CA ILE A 196 -7.39 11.71 -0.52
C ILE A 196 -8.25 12.85 0.04
N SER A 197 -8.31 14.00 -0.66
CA SER A 197 -9.08 15.17 -0.19
C SER A 197 -10.58 14.91 -0.14
N ASN A 198 -11.09 14.05 -1.02
CA ASN A 198 -12.51 13.71 -1.15
C ASN A 198 -12.82 12.30 -0.62
N ALA A 199 -11.89 11.68 0.11
CA ALA A 199 -12.13 10.38 0.73
C ALA A 199 -13.36 10.47 1.65
N ASN A 200 -14.28 9.52 1.51
CA ASN A 200 -15.47 9.52 2.34
C ASN A 200 -15.12 9.14 3.78
N THR A 201 -15.10 10.13 4.67
CA THR A 201 -14.76 9.96 6.08
C THR A 201 -15.69 9.02 6.84
N GLN A 202 -16.89 8.74 6.29
CA GLN A 202 -17.83 7.75 6.86
C GLN A 202 -17.28 6.32 6.87
N TYR A 203 -16.26 6.02 6.04
CA TYR A 203 -15.62 4.70 6.01
C TYR A 203 -14.52 4.55 7.06
N LEU A 204 -13.97 5.66 7.57
CA LEU A 204 -12.84 5.65 8.52
C LEU A 204 -13.12 4.86 9.81
N PRO A 205 -14.29 4.96 10.47
CA PRO A 205 -14.58 4.18 11.66
C PRO A 205 -14.48 2.66 11.46
N TYR A 206 -14.61 2.20 10.23
CA TYR A 206 -14.50 0.78 9.86
C TYR A 206 -13.11 0.45 9.30
N ALA A 207 -12.56 1.35 8.47
CA ALA A 207 -11.26 1.14 7.85
C ALA A 207 -10.12 1.12 8.88
N ILE A 208 -10.13 2.04 9.83
CA ILE A 208 -9.09 2.14 10.86
C ILE A 208 -8.95 0.85 11.67
N PRO A 209 -10.00 0.30 12.31
CA PRO A 209 -9.85 -0.90 13.12
C PRO A 209 -9.46 -2.13 12.31
N ILE A 210 -9.98 -2.29 11.08
CA ILE A 210 -9.64 -3.44 10.23
C ILE A 210 -8.19 -3.35 9.77
N VAL A 211 -7.76 -2.19 9.25
CA VAL A 211 -6.35 -1.99 8.84
C VAL A 211 -5.42 -2.14 10.04
N ALA A 212 -5.76 -1.54 11.19
CA ALA A 212 -4.96 -1.67 12.40
C ALA A 212 -4.84 -3.13 12.87
N ALA A 213 -5.93 -3.89 12.85
CA ALA A 213 -5.92 -5.31 13.22
C ALA A 213 -4.99 -6.13 12.32
N VAL A 214 -5.06 -5.92 10.99
CA VAL A 214 -4.20 -6.65 10.04
C VAL A 214 -2.74 -6.20 10.17
N VAL A 215 -2.47 -4.91 10.34
CA VAL A 215 -1.13 -4.37 10.59
C VAL A 215 -0.55 -4.95 11.88
N CYS A 216 -1.30 -4.95 12.98
CA CYS A 216 -0.89 -5.58 14.23
C CYS A 216 -0.60 -7.07 14.03
N TRP A 217 -1.46 -7.78 13.30
CA TRP A 217 -1.24 -9.20 12.98
C TRP A 217 0.08 -9.39 12.23
N LEU A 218 0.40 -8.58 11.22
CA LEU A 218 1.68 -8.63 10.50
C LEU A 218 2.88 -8.33 11.41
N ILE A 219 2.74 -7.38 12.33
CA ILE A 219 3.80 -7.07 13.32
C ILE A 219 4.05 -8.28 14.23
N PHE A 220 3.00 -8.91 14.76
CA PHE A 220 3.15 -10.11 15.58
C PHE A 220 3.73 -11.30 14.81
N HIS A 221 3.42 -11.39 13.51
CA HIS A 221 3.94 -12.44 12.62
C HIS A 221 5.29 -12.08 11.96
N SER A 222 5.92 -10.97 12.32
CA SER A 222 7.18 -10.51 11.71
C SER A 222 8.29 -11.56 11.75
N ARG A 223 8.43 -12.33 12.84
CA ARG A 223 9.41 -13.43 12.92
C ARG A 223 9.12 -14.57 11.93
N ARG A 224 7.84 -14.86 11.66
CA ARG A 224 7.46 -15.85 10.64
C ARG A 224 7.72 -15.30 9.23
N LEU A 225 7.50 -14.00 9.00
CA LEU A 225 7.87 -13.35 7.75
C LEU A 225 9.40 -13.40 7.54
N ASP A 226 10.19 -13.16 8.59
CA ASP A 226 11.65 -13.30 8.52
C ASP A 226 12.05 -14.73 8.11
N ALA A 227 11.40 -15.77 8.67
CA ALA A 227 11.63 -17.16 8.30
C ALA A 227 11.14 -17.50 6.88
N LEU A 228 9.99 -16.96 6.44
CA LEU A 228 9.47 -17.14 5.08
C LEU A 228 10.42 -16.54 4.03
N SER A 229 11.08 -15.41 4.35
CA SER A 229 12.04 -14.77 3.44
C SER A 229 13.26 -15.62 3.11
N LEU A 230 13.54 -16.68 3.88
CA LEU A 230 14.63 -17.62 3.64
C LEU A 230 14.29 -18.71 2.61
N GLY A 231 13.07 -18.73 2.11
CA GLY A 231 12.60 -19.69 1.12
C GLY A 231 11.89 -20.92 1.70
N SER A 232 11.25 -21.69 0.81
CA SER A 232 10.39 -22.81 1.22
C SER A 232 11.15 -23.93 1.93
N ALA A 233 12.35 -24.28 1.46
CA ALA A 233 13.16 -25.34 2.05
C ALA A 233 13.55 -25.03 3.50
N VAL A 234 14.05 -23.80 3.75
CA VAL A 234 14.50 -23.38 5.09
C VAL A 234 13.32 -23.16 6.03
N SER A 235 12.26 -22.50 5.57
CA SER A 235 11.08 -22.27 6.41
C SER A 235 10.40 -23.57 6.83
N THR A 236 10.35 -24.59 5.94
CA THR A 236 9.82 -25.91 6.28
C THR A 236 10.71 -26.63 7.28
N SER A 237 12.04 -26.53 7.14
CA SER A 237 12.98 -27.09 8.12
C SER A 237 12.84 -26.44 9.51
N LEU A 238 12.39 -25.18 9.56
CA LEU A 238 12.06 -24.48 10.80
C LEU A 238 10.67 -24.83 11.36
N GLY A 239 9.95 -25.78 10.73
CA GLY A 239 8.64 -26.26 11.17
C GLY A 239 7.47 -25.41 10.71
N LEU A 240 7.65 -24.49 9.75
CA LEU A 240 6.57 -23.70 9.17
C LEU A 240 5.97 -24.42 7.95
N ASP A 241 4.66 -24.48 7.86
CA ASP A 241 3.97 -24.82 6.60
C ASP A 241 4.04 -23.58 5.66
N HIS A 242 5.10 -23.56 4.84
CA HIS A 242 5.40 -22.43 3.94
C HIS A 242 4.18 -22.00 3.10
N ARG A 243 3.44 -22.97 2.57
CA ARG A 243 2.26 -22.70 1.72
C ARG A 243 1.13 -22.05 2.50
N ARG A 244 0.78 -22.59 3.67
CA ARG A 244 -0.30 -22.04 4.50
C ARG A 244 0.04 -20.64 5.00
N GLU A 245 1.28 -20.43 5.45
CA GLU A 245 1.72 -19.11 5.91
C GLU A 245 1.74 -18.09 4.76
N THR A 246 2.18 -18.48 3.55
CA THR A 246 2.11 -17.64 2.35
C THR A 246 0.66 -17.23 2.04
N ILE A 247 -0.29 -18.17 2.06
CA ILE A 247 -1.71 -17.85 1.81
C ILE A 247 -2.25 -16.87 2.85
N LYS A 248 -1.96 -17.07 4.15
CA LYS A 248 -2.39 -16.14 5.21
C LYS A 248 -1.85 -14.71 4.98
N VAL A 249 -0.59 -14.60 4.61
CA VAL A 249 0.03 -13.31 4.29
C VAL A 249 -0.63 -12.67 3.07
N LEU A 250 -0.89 -13.43 2.00
CA LEU A 250 -1.56 -12.92 0.81
C LEU A 250 -3.00 -12.48 1.09
N VAL A 251 -3.73 -13.17 1.96
CA VAL A 251 -5.05 -12.74 2.43
C VAL A 251 -4.95 -11.43 3.21
N ALA A 252 -3.99 -11.30 4.12
CA ALA A 252 -3.76 -10.06 4.86
C ALA A 252 -3.43 -8.89 3.91
N VAL A 253 -2.56 -9.11 2.93
CA VAL A 253 -2.24 -8.15 1.86
C VAL A 253 -3.50 -7.76 1.10
N SER A 254 -4.34 -8.73 0.73
CA SER A 254 -5.57 -8.49 0.00
C SER A 254 -6.56 -7.62 0.77
N ILE A 255 -6.69 -7.85 2.07
CA ILE A 255 -7.53 -7.01 2.95
C ILE A 255 -7.01 -5.57 2.98
N LEU A 256 -5.71 -5.38 3.21
CA LEU A 256 -5.11 -4.04 3.26
C LEU A 256 -5.28 -3.27 1.94
N MET A 257 -5.01 -3.93 0.81
CA MET A 257 -5.16 -3.32 -0.51
C MET A 257 -6.61 -3.01 -0.85
N ALA A 258 -7.54 -3.95 -0.62
CA ALA A 258 -8.95 -3.74 -0.89
C ALA A 258 -9.54 -2.59 -0.05
N MET A 259 -9.21 -2.52 1.25
CA MET A 259 -9.67 -1.46 2.15
C MET A 259 -9.22 -0.08 1.68
N THR A 260 -7.96 0.07 1.27
CA THR A 260 -7.42 1.36 0.84
C THR A 260 -7.84 1.75 -0.56
N THR A 261 -7.86 0.81 -1.50
CA THR A 261 -8.32 1.09 -2.87
C THR A 261 -9.79 1.49 -2.89
N SER A 262 -10.63 0.86 -2.05
CA SER A 262 -12.05 1.26 -1.90
C SER A 262 -12.23 2.59 -1.15
N LEU A 263 -11.26 3.00 -0.31
CA LEU A 263 -11.31 4.25 0.46
C LEU A 263 -10.89 5.47 -0.36
N VAL A 264 -9.78 5.38 -1.07
CA VAL A 264 -9.15 6.51 -1.77
C VAL A 264 -8.96 6.32 -3.27
N GLY A 265 -9.24 5.12 -3.79
CA GLY A 265 -8.95 4.74 -5.18
C GLY A 265 -7.56 4.14 -5.37
N PRO A 266 -7.20 3.85 -6.63
CA PRO A 266 -5.93 3.22 -7.00
C PRO A 266 -4.69 4.04 -6.61
N MET A 267 -3.62 3.37 -6.15
CA MET A 267 -2.31 3.96 -5.86
C MET A 267 -1.19 2.97 -6.21
N THR A 268 -0.92 2.82 -7.50
CA THR A 268 -0.09 1.73 -8.07
C THR A 268 1.35 1.73 -7.56
N PHE A 269 2.01 2.88 -7.57
CA PHE A 269 3.44 2.97 -7.28
C PHE A 269 3.79 3.31 -5.82
N LEU A 270 2.82 3.71 -4.99
CA LEU A 270 3.06 4.09 -3.60
C LEU A 270 3.77 2.97 -2.82
N GLY A 271 3.24 1.77 -2.88
CA GLY A 271 3.81 0.61 -2.17
C GLY A 271 5.23 0.29 -2.63
N PHE A 272 5.47 0.29 -3.95
CA PHE A 272 6.80 0.06 -4.52
C PHE A 272 7.82 1.08 -4.04
N LEU A 273 7.49 2.37 -4.19
CA LEU A 273 8.37 3.47 -3.80
C LEU A 273 8.77 3.37 -2.33
N VAL A 274 7.76 3.20 -1.47
CA VAL A 274 7.93 3.10 -0.02
C VAL A 274 8.76 1.88 0.38
N ALA A 275 8.45 0.70 -0.14
CA ALA A 275 9.17 -0.52 0.19
C ALA A 275 10.63 -0.47 -0.30
N THR A 276 10.87 0.02 -1.52
CA THR A 276 12.22 0.14 -2.09
C THR A 276 13.10 1.09 -1.27
N MET A 277 12.55 2.24 -0.87
CA MET A 277 13.26 3.19 -0.01
C MET A 277 13.48 2.61 1.39
N ALA A 278 12.48 1.92 1.95
CA ALA A 278 12.59 1.31 3.27
C ALA A 278 13.69 0.24 3.32
N TYR A 279 13.81 -0.61 2.30
CA TYR A 279 14.90 -1.59 2.24
C TYR A 279 16.28 -0.94 2.16
N SER A 280 16.41 0.17 1.44
CA SER A 280 17.67 0.90 1.31
C SER A 280 18.09 1.59 2.62
N ILE A 281 17.11 2.10 3.38
CA ILE A 281 17.35 2.81 4.64
C ILE A 281 17.55 1.84 5.81
N ALA A 282 16.70 0.82 5.91
CA ALA A 282 16.75 -0.13 7.02
C ALA A 282 17.96 -1.07 6.93
N ASP A 283 18.42 -1.38 5.69
CA ASP A 283 19.58 -2.24 5.39
C ASP A 283 19.59 -3.54 6.23
N THR A 284 18.42 -4.12 6.45
CA THR A 284 18.23 -5.32 7.26
C THR A 284 17.13 -6.19 6.67
N TYR A 285 17.12 -7.47 7.03
CA TYR A 285 16.07 -8.41 6.64
C TYR A 285 14.94 -8.53 7.67
N SER A 286 15.09 -7.91 8.84
CA SER A 286 14.09 -7.98 9.91
C SER A 286 12.89 -7.08 9.63
N HIS A 287 11.72 -7.69 9.49
CA HIS A 287 10.47 -6.99 9.27
C HIS A 287 10.13 -6.00 10.38
N ARG A 288 10.56 -6.27 11.63
CA ARG A 288 10.37 -5.34 12.76
C ARG A 288 11.08 -4.00 12.58
N ALA A 289 12.19 -3.99 11.84
CA ALA A 289 12.91 -2.78 11.53
C ALA A 289 12.45 -2.13 10.22
N ILE A 290 11.99 -2.93 9.25
CA ILE A 290 11.56 -2.45 7.93
C ILE A 290 10.18 -1.78 8.02
N PHE A 291 9.21 -2.38 8.71
CA PHE A 291 7.84 -1.88 8.78
C PHE A 291 7.71 -0.44 9.30
N PRO A 292 8.35 -0.03 10.42
CA PRO A 292 8.26 1.35 10.89
C PRO A 292 8.82 2.37 9.90
N ILE A 293 9.95 2.05 9.26
CA ILE A 293 10.57 2.90 8.24
C ILE A 293 9.64 3.01 7.02
N ALA A 294 9.11 1.88 6.56
CA ALA A 294 8.19 1.86 5.42
C ALA A 294 6.91 2.69 5.70
N PHE A 295 6.31 2.53 6.87
CA PHE A 295 5.14 3.32 7.27
C PHE A 295 5.44 4.82 7.27
N LEU A 296 6.52 5.23 7.94
CA LEU A 296 6.90 6.65 8.03
C LEU A 296 7.22 7.24 6.68
N LEU A 297 7.92 6.51 5.80
CA LEU A 297 8.18 6.95 4.43
C LEU A 297 6.88 7.15 3.65
N GLY A 298 5.96 6.19 3.70
CA GLY A 298 4.66 6.31 3.04
C GLY A 298 3.86 7.50 3.56
N PHE A 299 3.86 7.71 4.85
CA PHE A 299 3.17 8.82 5.49
C PHE A 299 3.79 10.18 5.11
N VAL A 300 5.13 10.30 5.14
CA VAL A 300 5.85 11.51 4.73
C VAL A 300 5.63 11.81 3.24
N LEU A 301 5.66 10.78 2.38
CA LEU A 301 5.40 10.95 0.94
C LEU A 301 3.99 11.45 0.68
N LEU A 302 2.98 10.85 1.29
CA LEU A 302 1.58 11.25 1.10
C LEU A 302 1.30 12.64 1.66
N THR A 303 1.75 12.92 2.88
CA THR A 303 1.54 14.22 3.53
C THR A 303 2.31 15.33 2.83
N GLY A 304 3.52 15.03 2.33
CA GLY A 304 4.33 15.96 1.54
C GLY A 304 3.72 16.24 0.17
N ALA A 305 3.31 15.19 -0.57
CA ALA A 305 2.63 15.34 -1.84
C ALA A 305 1.30 16.12 -1.71
N TYR A 306 0.54 15.83 -0.65
CA TYR A 306 -0.68 16.56 -0.34
C TYR A 306 -0.41 18.05 -0.03
N PHE A 307 0.66 18.35 0.74
CA PHE A 307 1.07 19.71 1.05
C PHE A 307 1.45 20.48 -0.22
N VAL A 308 2.28 19.89 -1.08
CA VAL A 308 2.71 20.49 -2.36
C VAL A 308 1.50 20.75 -3.26
N LEU A 309 0.62 19.76 -3.42
CA LEU A 309 -0.56 19.90 -4.27
C LEU A 309 -1.47 21.05 -3.81
N ARG A 310 -1.72 21.11 -2.51
CA ARG A 310 -2.66 22.06 -1.93
C ARG A 310 -2.12 23.48 -1.86
N HIS A 311 -0.86 23.68 -1.48
CA HIS A 311 -0.30 24.99 -1.15
C HIS A 311 0.62 25.56 -2.23
N ILE A 312 1.15 24.72 -3.14
CA ILE A 312 1.98 25.20 -4.25
C ILE A 312 1.18 25.24 -5.55
N PHE A 313 0.43 24.18 -5.83
CA PHE A 313 -0.38 24.11 -7.05
C PHE A 313 -1.81 24.61 -6.87
N TYR A 314 -2.23 24.91 -5.64
CA TYR A 314 -3.61 25.34 -5.29
C TYR A 314 -4.69 24.42 -5.89
N ALA A 315 -4.36 23.16 -6.08
CA ALA A 315 -5.21 22.19 -6.73
C ALA A 315 -5.88 21.26 -5.70
N GLN A 316 -7.18 21.05 -5.87
CA GLN A 316 -7.93 20.02 -5.14
C GLN A 316 -7.90 18.70 -5.95
N GLY A 317 -6.70 18.30 -6.36
CA GLY A 317 -6.54 17.20 -7.29
C GLY A 317 -6.13 15.87 -6.63
N ALA A 318 -5.86 14.90 -7.48
CA ALA A 318 -5.41 13.59 -7.07
C ALA A 318 -3.94 13.62 -6.62
N VAL A 319 -3.70 13.48 -5.31
CA VAL A 319 -2.36 13.30 -4.74
C VAL A 319 -1.63 12.13 -5.40
N THR A 320 -2.38 11.15 -5.87
CA THR A 320 -1.90 9.99 -6.64
C THR A 320 -1.05 10.40 -7.83
N VAL A 321 -1.40 11.47 -8.55
CA VAL A 321 -0.63 11.94 -9.73
C VAL A 321 0.82 12.25 -9.36
N ILE A 322 1.05 12.96 -8.24
CA ILE A 322 2.41 13.28 -7.78
C ILE A 322 3.13 11.99 -7.36
N VAL A 323 2.45 11.14 -6.59
CA VAL A 323 3.02 9.88 -6.10
C VAL A 323 3.35 8.94 -7.25
N GLU A 324 2.48 8.84 -8.25
CA GLU A 324 2.68 7.98 -9.42
C GLU A 324 3.80 8.51 -10.33
N LEU A 325 3.89 9.83 -10.52
CA LEU A 325 5.00 10.42 -11.28
C LEU A 325 6.35 10.12 -10.62
N ILE A 326 6.48 10.40 -9.32
CA ILE A 326 7.72 10.13 -8.58
C ILE A 326 7.99 8.62 -8.52
N GLY A 327 6.97 7.82 -8.19
CA GLY A 327 7.09 6.37 -8.10
C GLY A 327 7.45 5.71 -9.42
N GLY A 328 6.84 6.14 -10.53
CA GLY A 328 7.15 5.67 -11.87
C GLY A 328 8.58 6.01 -12.30
N LEU A 329 9.07 7.22 -12.01
CA LEU A 329 10.45 7.61 -12.29
C LEU A 329 11.45 6.76 -11.48
N VAL A 330 11.21 6.57 -10.19
CA VAL A 330 12.05 5.71 -9.33
C VAL A 330 12.02 4.26 -9.82
N PHE A 331 10.86 3.76 -10.23
CA PHE A 331 10.70 2.43 -10.80
C PHE A 331 11.56 2.25 -12.05
N LEU A 332 11.51 3.19 -12.99
CA LEU A 332 12.34 3.18 -14.20
C LEU A 332 13.84 3.18 -13.86
N ILE A 333 14.27 4.06 -12.92
CA ILE A 333 15.67 4.12 -12.51
C ILE A 333 16.14 2.78 -11.90
N VAL A 334 15.30 2.15 -11.07
CA VAL A 334 15.63 0.87 -10.43
C VAL A 334 15.75 -0.25 -11.46
N ILE A 335 14.83 -0.31 -12.43
CA ILE A 335 14.89 -1.32 -13.51
C ILE A 335 16.13 -1.12 -14.37
N MET A 336 16.41 0.13 -14.79
CA MET A 336 17.58 0.43 -15.63
C MET A 336 18.90 0.12 -14.93
N ARG A 337 18.98 0.29 -13.59
CA ARG A 337 20.17 -0.09 -12.82
C ARG A 337 20.33 -1.60 -12.66
N LYS A 338 19.22 -2.34 -12.45
CA LYS A 338 19.25 -3.80 -12.33
C LYS A 338 19.45 -4.52 -13.68
N GLY A 339 19.04 -3.93 -14.78
CA GLY A 339 19.26 -4.48 -16.12
C GLY A 339 20.71 -4.36 -16.62
N ARG A 340 21.62 -3.81 -15.82
CA ARG A 340 23.06 -3.74 -16.09
C ARG A 340 23.89 -4.75 -15.29
N LEU A 341 23.23 -5.65 -14.55
CA LEU A 341 23.83 -6.79 -13.87
C LEU A 341 23.48 -8.09 -14.61
#